data_861edc9028c83fd209810c35ca9f0c58
#
_entry.id   861edc9028c83fd209810c35ca9f0c58
#
_cell.length_a   1.000
_cell.length_b   1.000
_cell.length_c   1.000
_cell.angle_alpha   90.00
_cell.angle_beta   90.00
_cell.angle_gamma   90.00
#
_symmetry.space_group_name_H-M   'P 1'
#
loop_
_entity.id
_entity.type
_entity.pdbx_description
1 polymer ?
#
loop_
_entity_poly.entity_id
_entity_poly.type
_entity_poly.pdbx_seq_one_letter_code
_entity_poly.pdbx_strand_id
1 'polypeptide(L)'
;MEICMNETADLEYLEKKYQLSKRLLLDSNPFFENEKIFKGEKIVIPGWGFVQNNPFHPSPSLTKNTYNAVPISWPVIDPKRPYHFFALTSDIAVLKKNYPFIKERIIGRSVLGNPLVELLIGSGTKKVHMNGSFHANEWITTAIMMKWLNEYVRKLILNESINGISVRQLYEQITLSFVPMVNPDGVNLVLAAESFDP
;
A
#
# COMPACT_ATOMS: atom_id res chain seq x y z
N MET A 1 8.39 -7.69 -0.79
CA MET A 1 9.44 -8.58 -0.26
C MET A 1 10.78 -8.18 -0.84
N GLU A 2 11.83 -8.20 -0.04
CA GLU A 2 13.20 -7.99 -0.49
C GLU A 2 13.80 -9.30 -1.00
N ILE A 3 14.39 -9.29 -2.18
CA ILE A 3 15.09 -10.43 -2.77
C ILE A 3 16.51 -10.03 -3.16
N CYS A 4 17.45 -10.98 -3.07
CA CYS A 4 18.82 -10.80 -3.55
C CYS A 4 18.90 -11.29 -5.00
N MET A 5 19.49 -10.49 -5.88
CA MET A 5 19.62 -10.83 -7.29
C MET A 5 20.71 -11.89 -7.50
N ASN A 6 20.33 -13.00 -8.14
CA ASN A 6 21.26 -14.09 -8.45
C ASN A 6 22.06 -13.83 -9.74
N GLU A 7 21.61 -12.92 -10.56
CA GLU A 7 22.20 -12.50 -11.83
C GLU A 7 21.98 -11.00 -12.05
N THR A 8 22.77 -10.38 -12.90
CA THR A 8 22.54 -9.00 -13.31
C THR A 8 21.34 -8.97 -14.25
N ALA A 9 20.39 -8.08 -13.99
CA ALA A 9 19.16 -7.92 -14.76
C ALA A 9 18.88 -6.44 -15.01
N ASP A 10 18.14 -6.14 -16.07
CA ASP A 10 17.55 -4.84 -16.32
C ASP A 10 16.09 -4.79 -15.83
N LEU A 11 15.55 -3.58 -15.77
CA LEU A 11 14.17 -3.37 -15.33
C LEU A 11 13.16 -4.00 -16.30
N GLU A 12 13.46 -4.10 -17.58
CA GLU A 12 12.58 -4.74 -18.58
C GLU A 12 12.43 -6.24 -18.31
N TYR A 13 13.54 -6.90 -18.00
CA TYR A 13 13.51 -8.31 -17.58
C TYR A 13 12.68 -8.50 -16.31
N LEU A 14 12.84 -7.62 -15.29
CA LEU A 14 12.09 -7.71 -14.06
C LEU A 14 10.60 -7.41 -14.25
N GLU A 15 10.27 -6.45 -15.12
CA GLU A 15 8.89 -6.13 -15.48
C GLU A 15 8.17 -7.35 -16.07
N LYS A 16 8.82 -8.05 -17.01
CA LYS A 16 8.31 -9.29 -17.61
C LYS A 16 8.23 -10.44 -16.60
N LYS A 17 9.28 -10.61 -15.80
CA LYS A 17 9.40 -11.70 -14.82
C LYS A 17 8.35 -11.62 -13.71
N TYR A 18 8.11 -10.42 -13.17
CA TYR A 18 7.19 -10.21 -12.05
C TYR A 18 5.85 -9.62 -12.48
N GLN A 19 5.68 -9.30 -13.77
CA GLN A 19 4.49 -8.68 -14.36
C GLN A 19 4.07 -7.40 -13.65
N LEU A 20 5.04 -6.64 -13.16
CA LEU A 20 4.89 -5.33 -12.54
C LEU A 20 5.34 -4.27 -13.55
N SER A 21 4.70 -3.09 -13.53
CA SER A 21 5.20 -2.02 -14.40
C SER A 21 6.57 -1.53 -13.91
N LYS A 22 7.43 -1.11 -14.85
CA LYS A 22 8.72 -0.48 -14.57
C LYS A 22 8.58 0.63 -13.52
N ARG A 23 7.51 1.43 -13.63
CA ARG A 23 7.23 2.53 -12.70
C ARG A 23 7.03 2.05 -11.27
N LEU A 24 6.25 0.98 -11.04
CA LEU A 24 6.04 0.41 -9.70
C LEU A 24 7.33 -0.17 -9.11
N LEU A 25 8.16 -0.78 -9.94
CA LEU A 25 9.47 -1.29 -9.53
C LEU A 25 10.38 -0.15 -9.06
N LEU A 26 10.46 0.95 -9.83
CA LEU A 26 11.25 2.13 -9.47
C LEU A 26 10.72 2.82 -8.22
N ASP A 27 9.41 3.05 -8.12
CA ASP A 27 8.81 3.71 -6.96
C ASP A 27 8.96 2.90 -5.66
N SER A 28 9.09 1.56 -5.79
CA SER A 28 9.35 0.66 -4.67
C SER A 28 10.85 0.53 -4.31
N ASN A 29 11.73 1.01 -5.20
CA ASN A 29 13.19 0.88 -5.08
C ASN A 29 13.88 2.21 -5.43
N PRO A 30 13.68 3.27 -4.64
CA PRO A 30 14.15 4.61 -4.98
C PRO A 30 15.68 4.77 -5.01
N PHE A 31 16.41 3.74 -4.61
CA PHE A 31 17.87 3.72 -4.62
C PHE A 31 18.48 3.22 -5.95
N PHE A 32 17.65 2.80 -6.91
CA PHE A 32 18.15 2.47 -8.24
C PHE A 32 18.32 3.73 -9.09
N GLU A 33 19.58 4.13 -9.26
CA GLU A 33 19.95 5.24 -10.14
C GLU A 33 20.05 4.82 -11.61
N ASN A 34 20.29 3.54 -11.86
CA ASN A 34 20.45 2.95 -13.19
C ASN A 34 19.36 1.90 -13.46
N GLU A 35 19.02 1.72 -14.74
CA GLU A 35 18.02 0.72 -15.16
C GLU A 35 18.53 -0.75 -15.04
N LYS A 36 19.73 -0.95 -14.51
CA LYS A 36 20.36 -2.26 -14.28
C LYS A 36 20.57 -2.51 -12.80
N ILE A 37 20.30 -3.74 -12.41
CA ILE A 37 20.49 -4.25 -11.05
C ILE A 37 21.54 -5.36 -11.15
N PHE A 38 22.58 -5.24 -10.37
CA PHE A 38 23.71 -6.18 -10.45
C PHE A 38 23.46 -7.40 -9.56
N LYS A 39 24.15 -8.49 -9.91
CA LYS A 39 24.18 -9.69 -9.07
C LYS A 39 24.63 -9.35 -7.65
N GLY A 40 23.88 -9.83 -6.64
CA GLY A 40 24.12 -9.59 -5.23
C GLY A 40 23.38 -8.36 -4.67
N GLU A 41 22.86 -7.47 -5.50
CA GLU A 41 22.05 -6.36 -5.04
C GLU A 41 20.66 -6.83 -4.58
N LYS A 42 20.08 -6.07 -3.67
CA LYS A 42 18.74 -6.34 -3.14
C LYS A 42 17.70 -5.48 -3.81
N ILE A 43 16.58 -6.08 -4.15
CA ILE A 43 15.42 -5.42 -4.78
C ILE A 43 14.16 -5.74 -3.99
N VAL A 44 13.28 -4.77 -3.88
CA VAL A 44 11.96 -4.93 -3.29
C VAL A 44 10.92 -5.19 -4.38
N ILE A 45 10.26 -6.34 -4.31
CA ILE A 45 9.12 -6.67 -5.16
C ILE A 45 7.84 -6.35 -4.39
N PRO A 46 7.07 -5.31 -4.77
CA PRO A 46 5.83 -4.96 -4.09
C PRO A 46 4.76 -6.04 -4.32
N GLY A 47 3.93 -6.29 -3.29
CA GLY A 47 2.82 -7.23 -3.39
C GLY A 47 3.22 -8.68 -3.66
N TRP A 48 4.44 -9.09 -3.29
CA TRP A 48 5.00 -10.41 -3.60
C TRP A 48 4.08 -11.60 -3.29
N GLY A 49 3.32 -11.55 -2.18
CA GLY A 49 2.39 -12.60 -1.81
C GLY A 49 1.26 -12.82 -2.83
N PHE A 50 0.84 -11.76 -3.51
CA PHE A 50 -0.16 -11.86 -4.59
C PHE A 50 0.43 -12.42 -5.87
N VAL A 51 1.67 -12.02 -6.19
CA VAL A 51 2.38 -12.48 -7.40
C VAL A 51 2.59 -13.99 -7.35
N GLN A 52 2.94 -14.54 -6.19
CA GLN A 52 3.16 -15.98 -6.02
C GLN A 52 1.88 -16.83 -6.08
N ASN A 53 0.77 -16.30 -5.58
CA ASN A 53 -0.49 -17.04 -5.45
C ASN A 53 -1.49 -16.77 -6.59
N ASN A 54 -1.13 -15.95 -7.56
CA ASN A 54 -2.00 -15.68 -8.70
C ASN A 54 -1.86 -16.80 -9.74
N PRO A 55 -2.92 -17.57 -10.03
CA PRO A 55 -2.87 -18.65 -11.03
C PRO A 55 -2.57 -18.16 -12.46
N PHE A 56 -2.77 -16.86 -12.73
CA PHE A 56 -2.44 -16.23 -14.02
C PHE A 56 -1.00 -15.72 -14.09
N HIS A 57 -0.25 -15.76 -13.00
CA HIS A 57 1.16 -15.41 -12.93
C HIS A 57 1.92 -16.68 -12.56
N PRO A 58 2.51 -17.41 -13.52
CA PRO A 58 3.33 -18.56 -13.21
C PRO A 58 4.44 -18.11 -12.27
N SER A 59 4.48 -18.72 -11.08
CA SER A 59 5.57 -18.50 -10.15
C SER A 59 6.89 -18.69 -10.87
N PRO A 60 7.83 -17.74 -10.82
CA PRO A 60 9.17 -18.01 -11.29
C PRO A 60 9.64 -19.26 -10.55
N SER A 61 10.16 -20.26 -11.25
CA SER A 61 10.74 -21.46 -10.64
C SER A 61 11.94 -21.02 -9.79
N LEU A 62 11.67 -20.60 -8.58
CA LEU A 62 12.69 -20.30 -7.59
C LEU A 62 13.26 -21.65 -7.14
N THR A 63 14.50 -21.91 -7.49
CA THR A 63 15.31 -22.90 -6.81
C THR A 63 15.13 -22.75 -5.31
N LYS A 64 14.88 -23.87 -4.64
CA LYS A 64 14.58 -24.04 -3.22
C LYS A 64 15.60 -23.40 -2.27
N ASN A 65 15.64 -22.08 -2.18
CA ASN A 65 16.24 -21.37 -1.08
C ASN A 65 15.17 -20.48 -0.46
N THR A 66 14.49 -21.11 0.43
CA THR A 66 13.49 -20.76 1.40
C THR A 66 13.77 -19.42 2.08
N TYR A 67 13.14 -18.38 1.57
CA TYR A 67 12.69 -17.34 2.47
C TYR A 67 11.23 -17.63 2.77
N ASN A 68 10.91 -17.86 4.06
CA ASN A 68 9.54 -17.98 4.55
C ASN A 68 8.82 -16.63 4.37
N ALA A 69 8.44 -16.33 3.14
CA ALA A 69 7.50 -15.26 2.86
C ALA A 69 6.15 -15.74 3.39
N VAL A 70 5.74 -15.24 4.55
CA VAL A 70 4.38 -15.42 5.03
C VAL A 70 3.47 -14.88 3.95
N PRO A 71 2.57 -15.71 3.38
CA PRO A 71 1.62 -15.24 2.39
C PRO A 71 0.86 -14.05 2.98
N ILE A 72 0.75 -12.94 2.25
CA ILE A 72 -0.11 -11.85 2.68
C ILE A 72 -1.53 -12.40 2.61
N SER A 73 -2.13 -12.68 3.77
CA SER A 73 -3.52 -13.08 3.83
C SER A 73 -4.37 -11.87 3.41
N TRP A 74 -5.21 -12.05 2.43
CA TRP A 74 -6.22 -11.08 2.04
C TRP A 74 -7.50 -11.33 2.84
N PRO A 75 -8.17 -10.29 3.35
CA PRO A 75 -7.82 -8.86 3.27
C PRO A 75 -6.78 -8.45 4.32
N VAL A 76 -5.85 -7.54 3.94
CA VAL A 76 -4.85 -6.97 4.86
C VAL A 76 -5.52 -6.10 5.92
N ILE A 77 -6.67 -5.53 5.60
CA ILE A 77 -7.44 -4.62 6.46
C ILE A 77 -8.79 -5.27 6.81
N ASP A 78 -9.09 -5.40 8.10
CA ASP A 78 -10.40 -5.79 8.60
C ASP A 78 -11.24 -4.54 8.92
N PRO A 79 -12.25 -4.19 8.09
CA PRO A 79 -13.09 -3.02 8.32
C PRO A 79 -14.19 -3.25 9.36
N LYS A 80 -14.34 -4.46 9.89
CA LYS A 80 -15.40 -4.81 10.84
C LYS A 80 -15.07 -4.49 12.29
N ARG A 81 -13.78 -4.20 12.58
CA ARG A 81 -13.33 -3.80 13.92
C ARG A 81 -13.53 -2.30 14.14
N PRO A 82 -13.68 -1.85 15.40
CA PRO A 82 -13.60 -0.42 15.73
C PRO A 82 -12.30 0.17 15.19
N TYR A 83 -12.40 1.27 14.44
CA TYR A 83 -11.26 1.78 13.67
C TYR A 83 -10.68 3.05 14.31
N HIS A 84 -10.10 2.89 15.51
CA HIS A 84 -9.41 3.94 16.24
C HIS A 84 -8.02 4.26 15.64
N PHE A 85 -7.38 5.31 16.12
CA PHE A 85 -6.10 5.79 15.58
C PHE A 85 -4.99 4.73 15.57
N PHE A 86 -4.89 3.91 16.64
CA PHE A 86 -3.90 2.83 16.68
C PHE A 86 -4.17 1.75 15.60
N ALA A 87 -5.43 1.43 15.33
CA ALA A 87 -5.79 0.52 14.25
C ALA A 87 -5.33 1.06 12.88
N LEU A 88 -5.59 2.37 12.64
CA LEU A 88 -5.13 3.04 11.42
C LEU A 88 -3.61 2.97 11.26
N THR A 89 -2.85 3.36 12.28
CA THR A 89 -1.38 3.39 12.19
C THR A 89 -0.79 2.01 11.99
N SER A 90 -1.36 0.98 12.63
CA SER A 90 -0.97 -0.41 12.44
C SER A 90 -1.21 -0.88 11.01
N ASP A 91 -2.38 -0.58 10.44
CA ASP A 91 -2.72 -0.96 9.08
C ASP A 91 -1.87 -0.21 8.04
N ILE A 92 -1.57 1.07 8.27
CA ILE A 92 -0.63 1.84 7.42
C ILE A 92 0.75 1.18 7.43
N ALA A 93 1.26 0.75 8.58
CA ALA A 93 2.55 0.08 8.67
C ALA A 93 2.56 -1.23 7.86
N VAL A 94 1.48 -2.02 7.94
CA VAL A 94 1.33 -3.26 7.16
C VAL A 94 1.24 -2.96 5.67
N LEU A 95 0.45 -1.96 5.26
CA LEU A 95 0.34 -1.57 3.86
C LEU A 95 1.68 -1.12 3.28
N LYS A 96 2.41 -0.26 3.98
CA LYS A 96 3.73 0.22 3.52
C LYS A 96 4.76 -0.89 3.42
N LYS A 97 4.74 -1.85 4.34
CA LYS A 97 5.62 -3.01 4.27
C LYS A 97 5.37 -3.84 3.01
N ASN A 98 4.10 -3.99 2.60
CA ASN A 98 3.71 -4.78 1.44
C ASN A 98 3.76 -3.99 0.13
N TYR A 99 3.54 -2.67 0.20
CA TYR A 99 3.45 -1.76 -0.93
C TYR A 99 4.37 -0.54 -0.72
N PRO A 100 5.71 -0.69 -0.87
CA PRO A 100 6.68 0.36 -0.54
C PRO A 100 6.56 1.63 -1.39
N PHE A 101 5.85 1.57 -2.52
CA PHE A 101 5.54 2.73 -3.35
C PHE A 101 4.51 3.68 -2.71
N ILE A 102 3.84 3.28 -1.62
CA ILE A 102 3.00 4.17 -0.81
C ILE A 102 3.92 5.07 0.02
N LYS A 103 3.89 6.37 -0.27
CA LYS A 103 4.66 7.37 0.48
C LYS A 103 3.79 7.92 1.61
N GLU A 104 4.36 8.01 2.81
CA GLU A 104 3.71 8.59 3.98
C GLU A 104 4.30 9.95 4.30
N ARG A 105 3.44 10.88 4.67
CA ARG A 105 3.81 12.22 5.10
C ARG A 105 2.97 12.61 6.31
N ILE A 106 3.60 13.24 7.31
CA ILE A 106 2.89 13.90 8.41
C ILE A 106 2.58 15.32 7.98
N ILE A 107 1.31 15.65 7.82
CA ILE A 107 0.84 16.96 7.35
C ILE A 107 0.47 17.91 8.50
N GLY A 108 0.43 17.41 9.72
CA GLY A 108 0.11 18.17 10.91
C GLY A 108 -0.01 17.28 12.14
N ARG A 109 -0.50 17.88 13.23
CA ARG A 109 -0.82 17.15 14.47
C ARG A 109 -2.17 17.60 14.98
N SER A 110 -2.89 16.68 15.63
CA SER A 110 -4.11 16.97 16.35
C SER A 110 -3.83 17.76 17.63
N VAL A 111 -4.89 18.19 18.33
CA VAL A 111 -4.79 18.90 19.60
C VAL A 111 -4.04 18.09 20.67
N LEU A 112 -4.26 16.76 20.71
CA LEU A 112 -3.56 15.85 21.64
C LEU A 112 -2.20 15.35 21.09
N GLY A 113 -1.71 15.92 19.98
CA GLY A 113 -0.39 15.63 19.42
C GLY A 113 -0.33 14.41 18.48
N ASN A 114 -1.46 13.74 18.20
CA ASN A 114 -1.48 12.64 17.26
C ASN A 114 -1.13 13.10 15.84
N PRO A 115 -0.27 12.40 15.09
CA PRO A 115 0.09 12.79 13.74
C PRO A 115 -1.10 12.68 12.78
N LEU A 116 -1.28 13.70 11.94
CA LEU A 116 -2.20 13.65 10.81
C LEU A 116 -1.45 13.09 9.61
N VAL A 117 -1.80 11.86 9.25
CA VAL A 117 -1.07 11.09 8.24
C VAL A 117 -1.72 11.29 6.87
N GLU A 118 -0.89 11.65 5.88
CA GLU A 118 -1.23 11.61 4.48
C GLU A 118 -0.47 10.48 3.78
N LEU A 119 -1.18 9.67 3.00
CA LEU A 119 -0.61 8.67 2.11
C LEU A 119 -0.66 9.20 0.67
N LEU A 120 0.46 9.15 -0.02
CA LEU A 120 0.57 9.53 -1.43
C LEU A 120 0.76 8.28 -2.27
N ILE A 121 -0.14 8.06 -3.22
CA ILE A 121 -0.14 6.89 -4.09
C ILE A 121 -0.31 7.35 -5.54
N GLY A 122 0.65 7.05 -6.38
CA GLY A 122 0.68 7.43 -7.78
C GLY A 122 1.86 8.33 -8.12
N SER A 123 2.11 8.48 -9.42
CA SER A 123 3.21 9.26 -9.99
C SER A 123 2.75 10.35 -10.95
N GLY A 124 1.44 10.51 -11.14
CA GLY A 124 0.87 11.50 -12.03
C GLY A 124 0.90 12.92 -11.45
N THR A 125 0.83 13.89 -12.32
CA THR A 125 0.83 15.33 -11.94
C THR A 125 -0.51 15.83 -11.41
N LYS A 126 -1.61 15.18 -11.81
CA LYS A 126 -2.95 15.51 -11.32
C LYS A 126 -3.13 14.94 -9.91
N LYS A 127 -3.53 15.78 -8.97
CA LYS A 127 -3.79 15.35 -7.58
C LYS A 127 -5.28 15.16 -7.35
N VAL A 128 -5.63 14.05 -6.71
CA VAL A 128 -6.98 13.76 -6.20
C VAL A 128 -6.88 13.61 -4.70
N HIS A 129 -7.53 14.50 -3.96
CA HIS A 129 -7.54 14.47 -2.51
C HIS A 129 -8.77 13.74 -1.97
N MET A 130 -8.56 12.86 -1.00
CA MET A 130 -9.60 12.14 -0.28
C MET A 130 -9.30 12.20 1.23
N ASN A 131 -10.32 12.46 2.03
CA ASN A 131 -10.19 12.44 3.49
C ASN A 131 -11.42 11.80 4.15
N GLY A 132 -11.24 11.33 5.40
CA GLY A 132 -12.28 10.70 6.19
C GLY A 132 -12.19 11.06 7.66
N SER A 133 -13.20 10.70 8.44
CA SER A 133 -13.31 10.95 9.87
C SER A 133 -13.02 12.39 10.26
N PHE A 134 -13.62 13.30 9.52
CA PHE A 134 -13.57 14.73 9.84
C PHE A 134 -14.35 15.00 11.13
N HIS A 135 -15.56 14.44 11.22
CA HIS A 135 -16.33 14.40 12.45
C HIS A 135 -16.02 13.12 13.23
N ALA A 136 -15.96 13.23 14.54
CA ALA A 136 -15.53 12.16 15.46
C ALA A 136 -16.34 10.86 15.34
N ASN A 137 -17.66 10.98 15.19
CA ASN A 137 -18.62 9.87 15.10
C ASN A 137 -18.62 9.16 13.73
N GLU A 138 -17.89 9.72 12.76
CA GLU A 138 -17.79 9.16 11.41
C GLU A 138 -16.56 8.24 11.24
N TRP A 139 -16.10 7.61 12.32
CA TRP A 139 -14.92 6.73 12.29
C TRP A 139 -15.00 5.61 11.23
N ILE A 140 -16.23 5.21 10.87
CA ILE A 140 -16.46 4.22 9.81
C ILE A 140 -15.93 4.68 8.45
N THR A 141 -15.86 5.97 8.19
CA THR A 141 -15.33 6.50 6.92
C THR A 141 -13.85 6.18 6.76
N THR A 142 -13.06 6.21 7.85
CA THR A 142 -11.67 5.73 7.83
C THR A 142 -11.57 4.26 7.45
N ALA A 143 -12.39 3.40 8.06
CA ALA A 143 -12.40 1.96 7.76
C ALA A 143 -12.73 1.68 6.29
N ILE A 144 -13.74 2.37 5.75
CA ILE A 144 -14.16 2.25 4.35
C ILE A 144 -13.02 2.73 3.42
N MET A 145 -12.42 3.88 3.71
CA MET A 145 -11.33 4.43 2.93
C MET A 145 -10.11 3.49 2.92
N MET A 146 -9.72 2.97 4.07
CA MET A 146 -8.58 2.06 4.17
C MET A 146 -8.85 0.73 3.45
N LYS A 147 -10.07 0.21 3.51
CA LYS A 147 -10.48 -0.96 2.72
C LYS A 147 -10.42 -0.67 1.22
N TRP A 148 -10.91 0.50 0.80
CA TRP A 148 -10.85 0.92 -0.60
C TRP A 148 -9.40 1.05 -1.07
N LEU A 149 -8.53 1.68 -0.29
CA LEU A 149 -7.12 1.83 -0.61
C LEU A 149 -6.44 0.46 -0.77
N ASN A 150 -6.70 -0.45 0.16
CA ASN A 150 -6.18 -1.81 0.13
C ASN A 150 -6.60 -2.56 -1.16
N GLU A 151 -7.86 -2.41 -1.58
CA GLU A 151 -8.36 -2.97 -2.83
C GLU A 151 -7.74 -2.30 -4.06
N TYR A 152 -7.56 -0.98 -4.03
CA TYR A 152 -6.92 -0.22 -5.10
C TYR A 152 -5.47 -0.69 -5.33
N VAL A 153 -4.67 -0.80 -4.27
CA VAL A 153 -3.27 -1.25 -4.41
C VAL A 153 -3.16 -2.72 -4.81
N ARG A 154 -4.10 -3.58 -4.38
CA ARG A 154 -4.20 -4.96 -4.86
C ARG A 154 -4.42 -5.00 -6.36
N LYS A 155 -5.43 -4.27 -6.85
CA LYS A 155 -5.74 -4.18 -8.29
C LYS A 155 -4.58 -3.62 -9.11
N LEU A 156 -3.85 -2.66 -8.55
CA LEU A 156 -2.64 -2.09 -9.16
C LEU A 156 -1.57 -3.16 -9.39
N ILE A 157 -1.29 -3.98 -8.38
CA ILE A 157 -0.32 -5.08 -8.49
C ILE A 157 -0.78 -6.12 -9.51
N LEU A 158 -2.05 -6.51 -9.44
CA LEU A 158 -2.62 -7.56 -10.30
C LEU A 158 -2.95 -7.07 -11.73
N ASN A 159 -2.66 -5.82 -12.04
CA ASN A 159 -2.98 -5.21 -13.34
C ASN A 159 -4.47 -5.30 -13.71
N GLU A 160 -5.32 -5.14 -12.70
CA GLU A 160 -6.77 -5.13 -12.88
C GLU A 160 -7.30 -3.72 -13.23
N SER A 161 -8.60 -3.65 -13.49
CA SER A 161 -9.30 -2.41 -13.82
C SER A 161 -10.36 -2.08 -12.78
N ILE A 162 -10.71 -0.79 -12.68
CA ILE A 162 -11.87 -0.27 -11.95
C ILE A 162 -12.78 0.40 -12.98
N ASN A 163 -14.02 -0.08 -13.13
CA ASN A 163 -14.97 0.41 -14.12
C ASN A 163 -14.39 0.54 -15.54
N GLY A 164 -13.61 -0.44 -15.97
CA GLY A 164 -12.98 -0.47 -17.30
C GLY A 164 -11.71 0.38 -17.43
N ILE A 165 -11.30 1.10 -16.42
CA ILE A 165 -10.07 1.92 -16.43
C ILE A 165 -8.95 1.14 -15.73
N SER A 166 -7.81 0.96 -16.41
CA SER A 166 -6.65 0.30 -15.83
C SER A 166 -6.13 1.06 -14.61
N VAL A 167 -5.98 0.34 -13.48
CA VAL A 167 -5.45 0.95 -12.24
C VAL A 167 -4.00 1.39 -12.42
N ARG A 168 -3.21 0.73 -13.28
CA ARG A 168 -1.85 1.18 -13.63
C ARG A 168 -1.86 2.51 -14.37
N GLN A 169 -2.76 2.68 -15.33
CA GLN A 169 -2.92 3.99 -16.01
C GLN A 169 -3.32 5.08 -15.01
N LEU A 170 -4.24 4.79 -14.09
CA LEU A 170 -4.59 5.74 -13.03
C LEU A 170 -3.38 6.10 -12.17
N TYR A 171 -2.58 5.11 -11.75
CA TYR A 171 -1.38 5.32 -10.95
C TYR A 171 -0.37 6.26 -11.64
N GLU A 172 -0.23 6.15 -12.97
CA GLU A 172 0.70 6.97 -13.75
C GLU A 172 0.16 8.37 -14.06
N GLN A 173 -1.16 8.54 -14.14
CA GLN A 173 -1.80 9.80 -14.50
C GLN A 173 -2.13 10.70 -13.31
N ILE A 174 -2.45 10.11 -12.16
CA ILE A 174 -2.85 10.84 -10.95
C ILE A 174 -1.97 10.48 -9.77
N THR A 175 -1.94 11.38 -8.79
CA THR A 175 -1.45 11.10 -7.44
C THR A 175 -2.60 11.24 -6.46
N LEU A 176 -2.96 10.17 -5.77
CA LEU A 176 -3.90 10.21 -4.67
C LEU A 176 -3.23 10.81 -3.45
N SER A 177 -3.82 11.85 -2.89
CA SER A 177 -3.53 12.43 -1.58
C SER A 177 -4.60 11.92 -0.61
N PHE A 178 -4.23 11.05 0.29
CA PHE A 178 -5.18 10.23 1.04
C PHE A 178 -4.99 10.44 2.54
N VAL A 179 -5.93 11.16 3.18
CA VAL A 179 -5.90 11.47 4.63
C VAL A 179 -7.03 10.68 5.29
N PRO A 180 -6.79 9.44 5.72
CA PRO A 180 -7.88 8.55 6.13
C PRO A 180 -8.56 8.95 7.43
N MET A 181 -7.89 9.71 8.31
CA MET A 181 -8.44 10.17 9.60
C MET A 181 -7.97 11.59 9.89
N VAL A 182 -8.88 12.55 9.72
CA VAL A 182 -8.59 13.98 9.96
C VAL A 182 -8.68 14.34 11.44
N ASN A 183 -9.55 13.66 12.21
CA ASN A 183 -9.77 13.92 13.63
C ASN A 183 -9.50 12.67 14.50
N PRO A 184 -8.21 12.30 14.70
CA PRO A 184 -7.87 11.10 15.47
C PRO A 184 -8.27 11.21 16.96
N ASP A 185 -8.23 12.40 17.54
CA ASP A 185 -8.60 12.60 18.94
C ASP A 185 -10.08 12.37 19.16
N GLY A 186 -10.92 12.96 18.30
CA GLY A 186 -12.36 12.79 18.37
C GLY A 186 -12.80 11.35 18.12
N VAL A 187 -12.19 10.69 17.12
CA VAL A 187 -12.48 9.27 16.84
C VAL A 187 -12.13 8.39 18.04
N ASN A 188 -10.97 8.57 18.65
CA ASN A 188 -10.59 7.81 19.84
C ASN A 188 -11.54 8.07 21.01
N LEU A 189 -11.99 9.30 21.19
CA LEU A 189 -12.94 9.67 22.27
C LEU A 189 -14.29 8.98 22.08
N VAL A 190 -14.84 9.01 20.86
CA VAL A 190 -16.13 8.36 20.54
C VAL A 190 -16.05 6.85 20.76
N LEU A 191 -15.01 6.20 20.22
CA LEU A 191 -14.85 4.74 20.35
C LEU A 191 -14.58 4.31 21.81
N ALA A 192 -13.91 5.16 22.61
CA ALA A 192 -13.77 4.91 24.04
C ALA A 192 -15.12 5.01 24.76
N ALA A 193 -15.96 6.00 24.42
CA ALA A 193 -17.30 6.16 24.99
C ALA A 193 -18.22 4.98 24.62
N GLU A 194 -18.21 4.54 23.35
CA GLU A 194 -18.99 3.37 22.89
C GLU A 194 -18.60 2.07 23.61
N SER A 195 -17.35 1.94 24.06
CA SER A 195 -16.88 0.76 24.79
C SER A 195 -17.30 0.71 26.27
N PHE A 196 -17.84 1.82 26.80
CA PHE A 196 -18.32 1.94 28.17
C PHE A 196 -19.85 1.88 28.30
N ASP A 197 -20.56 1.75 27.18
CA ASP A 197 -22.02 1.58 27.22
C ASP A 197 -22.35 0.13 27.62
N PRO A 198 -23.03 -0.11 28.76
CA PRO A 198 -23.25 -1.44 29.33
C PRO A 198 -24.29 -2.27 28.58
#